data_688ce69918c92134e9f7041c280928be
#
_entry.id   688ce69918c92134e9f7041c280928be
#
_cell.length_a   1.000
_cell.length_b   1.000
_cell.length_c   1.000
_cell.angle_alpha   90.00
_cell.angle_beta   90.00
_cell.angle_gamma   90.00
#
_symmetry.space_group_name_H-M   'P 1'
#
loop_
_entity.id
_entity.type
_entity.pdbx_description
1 polymer ?
#
loop_
_entity_poly.entity_id
_entity_poly.type
_entity_poly.pdbx_seq_one_letter_code
_entity_poly.pdbx_strand_id
1 'polypeptide(L)'
;ADQENAFCVSMLNGSMNISHKWQTVTGADGAEQTVCTSCGKLRACEHPQTEYRETEDGMMCYEFCLKCQKSVTEPEAHDWQIEQIEQNDEQHRKICSRCKKEVEEGHRFEFIEDTATCEQAGEKLSRCLDCGYEKHEPSEKLNHTPVIQHNEQEHWEECEICHAEIEGTRGEHRYEWDDGLRDWVCTCG
;
A
#
# COMPACT_ATOMS: atom_id res chain seq x y z
N ALA A 1 38.25 -16.61 3.00
CA ALA A 1 39.47 -16.33 2.27
C ALA A 1 40.38 -17.55 2.40
N ASP A 2 40.91 -18.07 1.28
CA ASP A 2 42.07 -18.94 1.21
C ASP A 2 41.92 -20.48 1.28
N GLN A 3 40.80 -21.08 0.92
CA GLN A 3 40.75 -22.51 0.62
C GLN A 3 40.58 -22.85 -0.87
N GLU A 4 40.46 -21.89 -1.75
CA GLU A 4 40.27 -22.12 -3.19
C GLU A 4 41.55 -22.52 -3.94
N ASN A 5 42.73 -22.38 -3.35
CA ASN A 5 44.02 -22.66 -3.97
C ASN A 5 44.72 -23.97 -3.54
N ALA A 6 43.97 -24.94 -3.02
CA ALA A 6 44.56 -26.27 -2.82
C ALA A 6 44.80 -26.93 -4.21
N PHE A 7 46.06 -27.03 -4.61
CA PHE A 7 46.45 -27.61 -5.89
C PHE A 7 46.08 -29.10 -5.99
N CYS A 8 45.43 -29.46 -7.07
CA CYS A 8 45.20 -30.85 -7.43
C CYS A 8 46.45 -31.34 -8.18
N VAL A 9 47.22 -32.18 -7.55
CA VAL A 9 48.41 -32.78 -8.15
C VAL A 9 48.01 -34.11 -8.80
N SER A 10 48.15 -34.24 -10.12
CA SER A 10 48.08 -35.51 -10.83
C SER A 10 49.38 -35.78 -11.55
N MET A 11 49.89 -36.99 -11.40
CA MET A 11 51.05 -37.45 -12.17
C MET A 11 50.59 -38.12 -13.44
N LEU A 12 50.81 -37.48 -14.59
CA LEU A 12 50.60 -38.05 -15.90
C LEU A 12 51.97 -37.97 -16.62
N ASN A 13 52.51 -39.14 -17.00
CA ASN A 13 53.77 -39.26 -17.77
C ASN A 13 54.99 -38.53 -17.17
N GLY A 14 55.14 -38.52 -15.83
CA GLY A 14 56.26 -37.93 -15.18
C GLY A 14 56.28 -36.42 -15.06
N SER A 15 55.26 -35.75 -15.53
CA SER A 15 55.08 -34.28 -15.34
C SER A 15 53.99 -34.00 -14.30
N MET A 16 54.30 -33.12 -13.35
CA MET A 16 53.31 -32.60 -12.38
C MET A 16 52.37 -31.63 -13.10
N ASN A 17 51.11 -31.98 -13.19
CA ASN A 17 50.09 -31.06 -13.67
C ASN A 17 49.31 -30.49 -12.48
N ILE A 18 49.45 -29.17 -12.26
CA ILE A 18 48.94 -28.46 -11.09
C ILE A 18 47.66 -27.70 -11.48
N SER A 19 46.67 -28.42 -12.05
CA SER A 19 45.38 -27.83 -12.39
C SER A 19 44.21 -28.78 -12.10
N HIS A 20 43.11 -28.22 -11.63
CA HIS A 20 41.89 -28.98 -11.49
C HIS A 20 41.26 -29.28 -12.89
N LYS A 21 40.83 -30.52 -13.10
CA LYS A 21 40.03 -30.92 -14.27
C LYS A 21 38.56 -30.91 -13.85
N TRP A 22 37.89 -29.80 -14.15
CA TRP A 22 36.51 -29.59 -13.76
C TRP A 22 35.56 -30.28 -14.75
N GLN A 23 34.55 -30.97 -14.20
CA GLN A 23 33.44 -31.57 -14.96
C GLN A 23 32.13 -31.27 -14.26
N THR A 24 31.09 -30.90 -15.04
CA THR A 24 29.74 -30.72 -14.49
C THR A 24 29.07 -32.11 -14.43
N VAL A 25 28.51 -32.42 -13.25
CA VAL A 25 27.69 -33.61 -13.01
C VAL A 25 26.33 -33.17 -12.49
N THR A 26 25.26 -33.87 -12.93
CA THR A 26 23.90 -33.60 -12.49
C THR A 26 23.51 -34.62 -11.41
N GLY A 27 23.08 -34.17 -10.27
CA GLY A 27 22.56 -34.98 -9.17
C GLY A 27 21.20 -35.59 -9.50
N ALA A 28 20.73 -36.51 -8.65
CA ALA A 28 19.40 -37.10 -8.76
C ALA A 28 18.26 -36.07 -8.52
N ASP A 29 18.54 -34.97 -7.87
CA ASP A 29 17.69 -33.83 -7.62
C ASP A 29 17.65 -32.81 -8.77
N GLY A 30 18.39 -33.09 -9.86
CA GLY A 30 18.53 -32.15 -10.98
C GLY A 30 19.57 -31.06 -10.78
N ALA A 31 20.19 -30.95 -9.59
CA ALA A 31 21.20 -29.94 -9.31
C ALA A 31 22.52 -30.25 -10.06
N GLU A 32 23.04 -29.23 -10.74
CA GLU A 32 24.36 -29.32 -11.38
C GLU A 32 25.47 -28.87 -10.40
N GLN A 33 26.47 -29.73 -10.31
CA GLN A 33 27.68 -29.48 -9.52
C GLN A 33 28.92 -29.58 -10.40
N THR A 34 29.89 -28.72 -10.17
CA THR A 34 31.18 -28.81 -10.88
C THR A 34 32.20 -29.46 -9.94
N VAL A 35 32.67 -30.62 -10.35
CA VAL A 35 33.57 -31.52 -9.58
C VAL A 35 34.87 -31.66 -10.31
N CYS A 36 35.98 -31.63 -9.57
CA CYS A 36 37.28 -32.03 -10.13
C CYS A 36 37.35 -33.55 -10.27
N THR A 37 37.55 -34.06 -11.49
CA THR A 37 37.63 -35.50 -11.78
C THR A 37 38.84 -36.16 -11.18
N SER A 38 39.87 -35.39 -10.84
CA SER A 38 41.14 -35.93 -10.29
C SER A 38 41.15 -35.99 -8.76
N CYS A 39 40.48 -35.09 -8.04
CA CYS A 39 40.54 -35.04 -6.60
C CYS A 39 39.18 -34.96 -5.90
N GLY A 40 38.08 -34.93 -6.65
CA GLY A 40 36.74 -34.88 -6.11
C GLY A 40 36.31 -33.52 -5.50
N LYS A 41 37.18 -32.50 -5.58
CA LYS A 41 36.86 -31.18 -5.01
C LYS A 41 35.67 -30.56 -5.75
N LEU A 42 34.74 -30.03 -5.01
CA LEU A 42 33.59 -29.27 -5.54
C LEU A 42 33.98 -27.81 -5.78
N ARG A 43 33.58 -27.24 -6.88
CA ARG A 43 33.62 -25.81 -7.15
C ARG A 43 32.33 -25.17 -6.69
N ALA A 44 32.41 -24.04 -6.02
CA ALA A 44 31.23 -23.27 -5.66
C ALA A 44 30.45 -22.85 -6.92
N CYS A 45 29.14 -22.88 -6.84
CA CYS A 45 28.27 -22.38 -7.90
C CYS A 45 28.35 -20.85 -7.96
N GLU A 46 28.56 -20.31 -9.15
CA GLU A 46 28.59 -18.85 -9.39
C GLU A 46 27.17 -18.27 -9.64
N HIS A 47 26.14 -19.10 -9.50
CA HIS A 47 24.72 -18.76 -9.68
C HIS A 47 24.41 -18.03 -11.00
N PRO A 48 24.79 -18.57 -12.16
CA PRO A 48 24.70 -17.88 -13.46
C PRO A 48 23.26 -17.71 -13.96
N GLN A 49 22.32 -18.45 -13.42
CA GLN A 49 20.91 -18.43 -13.78
C GLN A 49 20.08 -18.48 -12.51
N THR A 50 19.40 -17.40 -12.21
CA THR A 50 18.55 -17.27 -11.03
C THR A 50 17.14 -16.85 -11.43
N GLU A 51 16.18 -17.22 -10.60
CA GLU A 51 14.80 -16.74 -10.64
C GLU A 51 14.34 -16.40 -9.23
N TYR A 52 13.35 -15.53 -9.10
CA TYR A 52 12.71 -15.28 -7.82
C TYR A 52 11.59 -16.28 -7.57
N ARG A 53 11.56 -16.84 -6.36
CA ARG A 53 10.52 -17.76 -5.88
C ARG A 53 9.88 -17.20 -4.63
N GLU A 54 8.62 -17.59 -4.42
CA GLU A 54 7.90 -17.30 -3.18
C GLU A 54 8.21 -18.35 -2.11
N THR A 55 8.10 -17.93 -0.85
CA THR A 55 8.04 -18.86 0.28
C THR A 55 6.71 -19.62 0.26
N GLU A 56 6.63 -20.76 0.95
CA GLU A 56 5.41 -21.61 0.98
C GLU A 56 4.18 -20.87 1.51
N ASP A 57 4.39 -19.92 2.43
CA ASP A 57 3.33 -19.06 2.98
C ASP A 57 2.97 -17.89 2.04
N GLY A 58 3.72 -17.68 0.97
CA GLY A 58 3.52 -16.61 0.01
C GLY A 58 3.77 -15.20 0.56
N MET A 59 4.41 -15.06 1.73
CA MET A 59 4.64 -13.76 2.36
C MET A 59 5.94 -13.08 1.94
N MET A 60 6.89 -13.85 1.46
CA MET A 60 8.23 -13.39 1.10
C MET A 60 8.65 -13.97 -0.25
N CYS A 61 9.72 -13.43 -0.82
CA CYS A 61 10.37 -13.99 -1.99
C CYS A 61 11.89 -14.01 -1.82
N TYR A 62 12.53 -14.93 -2.52
CA TYR A 62 13.97 -15.13 -2.49
C TYR A 62 14.50 -15.49 -3.87
N GLU A 63 15.76 -15.23 -4.09
CA GLU A 63 16.44 -15.61 -5.33
C GLU A 63 16.91 -17.06 -5.25
N PHE A 64 16.58 -17.83 -6.29
CA PHE A 64 16.87 -19.27 -6.39
C PHE A 64 17.70 -19.58 -7.62
N CYS A 65 18.77 -20.34 -7.45
CA CYS A 65 19.64 -20.74 -8.55
C CYS A 65 19.12 -22.01 -9.23
N LEU A 66 18.81 -21.90 -10.52
CA LEU A 66 18.34 -23.03 -11.34
C LEU A 66 19.39 -24.11 -11.54
N LYS A 67 20.69 -23.72 -11.49
CA LYS A 67 21.80 -24.64 -11.72
C LYS A 67 22.09 -25.52 -10.51
N CYS A 68 22.29 -24.95 -9.34
CA CYS A 68 22.63 -25.72 -8.15
C CYS A 68 21.43 -26.05 -7.24
N GLN A 69 20.22 -25.61 -7.61
CA GLN A 69 18.96 -25.86 -6.90
C GLN A 69 18.99 -25.40 -5.43
N LYS A 70 19.60 -24.24 -5.19
CA LYS A 70 19.71 -23.65 -3.85
C LYS A 70 19.23 -22.19 -3.83
N SER A 71 18.72 -21.75 -2.70
CA SER A 71 18.49 -20.34 -2.46
C SER A 71 19.81 -19.58 -2.48
N VAL A 72 19.81 -18.42 -3.13
CA VAL A 72 20.96 -17.51 -3.25
C VAL A 72 20.86 -16.43 -2.18
N THR A 73 19.66 -15.97 -1.92
CA THR A 73 19.37 -14.96 -0.88
C THR A 73 18.48 -15.54 0.22
N GLU A 74 18.51 -14.92 1.37
CA GLU A 74 17.49 -15.14 2.39
C GLU A 74 16.14 -14.61 1.90
N PRO A 75 15.00 -15.19 2.35
CA PRO A 75 13.68 -14.66 2.04
C PRO A 75 13.50 -13.22 2.54
N GLU A 76 13.00 -12.36 1.67
CA GLU A 76 12.69 -10.96 1.96
C GLU A 76 11.24 -10.65 1.65
N ALA A 77 10.66 -9.66 2.33
CA ALA A 77 9.32 -9.18 2.04
C ALA A 77 9.21 -8.74 0.56
N HIS A 78 8.02 -8.92 -0.02
CA HIS A 78 7.76 -8.47 -1.39
C HIS A 78 7.99 -6.96 -1.55
N ASP A 79 8.63 -6.57 -2.63
CA ASP A 79 8.80 -5.18 -3.03
C ASP A 79 7.62 -4.78 -3.94
N TRP A 80 6.55 -4.30 -3.31
CA TRP A 80 5.30 -4.00 -3.98
C TRP A 80 5.32 -2.68 -4.75
N GLN A 81 4.97 -2.74 -6.01
CA GLN A 81 4.57 -1.59 -6.83
C GLN A 81 3.06 -1.61 -6.99
N ILE A 82 2.42 -0.47 -6.79
CA ILE A 82 0.97 -0.35 -6.79
C ILE A 82 0.54 0.34 -8.08
N GLU A 83 -0.43 -0.26 -8.77
CA GLU A 83 -0.98 0.25 -10.02
C GLU A 83 -2.50 0.35 -9.93
N GLN A 84 -3.05 1.39 -10.55
CA GLN A 84 -4.49 1.49 -10.74
C GLN A 84 -4.94 0.47 -11.79
N ILE A 85 -6.07 -0.18 -11.54
CA ILE A 85 -6.73 -1.02 -12.54
C ILE A 85 -7.71 -0.14 -13.30
N GLU A 86 -7.56 -0.07 -14.64
CA GLU A 86 -8.46 0.72 -15.48
C GLU A 86 -9.92 0.28 -15.28
N GLN A 87 -10.81 1.24 -15.08
CA GLN A 87 -12.26 1.03 -14.91
C GLN A 87 -12.63 0.12 -13.70
N ASN A 88 -11.78 0.05 -12.69
CA ASN A 88 -12.08 -0.63 -11.44
C ASN A 88 -12.07 0.37 -10.27
N ASP A 89 -13.27 0.69 -9.76
CA ASP A 89 -13.47 1.64 -8.68
C ASP A 89 -13.31 0.98 -7.29
N GLU A 90 -13.16 -0.33 -7.25
CA GLU A 90 -13.15 -1.09 -5.99
C GLU A 90 -11.75 -1.51 -5.57
N GLN A 91 -10.86 -1.76 -6.55
CA GLN A 91 -9.57 -2.41 -6.28
C GLN A 91 -8.42 -1.78 -7.08
N HIS A 92 -7.24 -1.84 -6.51
CA HIS A 92 -5.98 -1.63 -7.18
C HIS A 92 -5.14 -2.91 -7.18
N ARG A 93 -4.09 -2.96 -8.01
CA ARG A 93 -3.19 -4.10 -8.12
C ARG A 93 -1.84 -3.77 -7.50
N LYS A 94 -1.29 -4.73 -6.78
CA LYS A 94 0.09 -4.73 -6.33
C LYS A 94 0.88 -5.77 -7.10
N ILE A 95 2.04 -5.40 -7.60
CA ILE A 95 2.95 -6.29 -8.33
C ILE A 95 4.31 -6.24 -7.64
N CYS A 96 4.81 -7.40 -7.22
CA CYS A 96 6.16 -7.46 -6.69
C CYS A 96 7.17 -7.22 -7.81
N SER A 97 8.07 -6.24 -7.64
CA SER A 97 9.09 -5.91 -8.64
C SER A 97 10.03 -7.07 -8.94
N ARG A 98 10.27 -7.95 -7.95
CA ARG A 98 11.19 -9.08 -7.99
C ARG A 98 10.55 -10.37 -8.53
N CYS A 99 9.60 -10.96 -7.81
CA CYS A 99 9.00 -12.25 -8.16
C CYS A 99 7.80 -12.16 -9.10
N LYS A 100 7.32 -10.94 -9.40
CA LYS A 100 6.17 -10.69 -10.29
C LYS A 100 4.82 -11.20 -9.74
N LYS A 101 4.76 -11.51 -8.44
CA LYS A 101 3.49 -11.83 -7.79
C LYS A 101 2.54 -10.66 -7.91
N GLU A 102 1.30 -10.95 -8.29
CA GLU A 102 0.23 -9.96 -8.38
C GLU A 102 -0.83 -10.22 -7.30
N VAL A 103 -1.30 -9.17 -6.68
CA VAL A 103 -2.39 -9.20 -5.68
C VAL A 103 -3.31 -8.03 -5.92
N GLU A 104 -4.62 -8.26 -5.91
CA GLU A 104 -5.63 -7.21 -5.95
C GLU A 104 -6.11 -6.92 -4.53
N GLU A 105 -6.17 -5.64 -4.17
CA GLU A 105 -6.64 -5.16 -2.87
C GLU A 105 -7.64 -4.02 -3.05
N GLY A 106 -8.60 -3.93 -2.11
CA GLY A 106 -9.54 -2.83 -2.05
C GLY A 106 -8.86 -1.48 -1.80
N HIS A 107 -9.43 -0.42 -2.38
CA HIS A 107 -8.94 0.93 -2.12
C HIS A 107 -9.13 1.33 -0.67
N ARG A 108 -8.13 2.03 -0.09
CA ARG A 108 -8.21 2.70 1.21
C ARG A 108 -8.42 4.19 0.98
N PHE A 109 -9.68 4.62 0.98
CA PHE A 109 -10.02 6.00 0.71
C PHE A 109 -9.81 6.90 1.92
N GLU A 110 -9.25 8.08 1.66
CA GLU A 110 -9.25 9.24 2.53
C GLU A 110 -10.18 10.30 1.92
N PHE A 111 -11.05 10.89 2.76
CA PHE A 111 -11.90 12.00 2.35
C PHE A 111 -11.04 13.25 2.11
N ILE A 112 -11.23 13.90 0.98
CA ILE A 112 -10.52 15.13 0.62
C ILE A 112 -11.43 16.35 0.80
N GLU A 113 -12.58 16.38 0.10
CA GLU A 113 -13.51 17.49 0.14
C GLU A 113 -14.93 17.08 -0.25
N ASP A 114 -15.90 17.93 0.12
CA ASP A 114 -17.28 17.91 -0.36
C ASP A 114 -17.63 19.32 -0.82
N THR A 115 -18.02 19.44 -2.07
CA THR A 115 -18.37 20.73 -2.68
C THR A 115 -19.84 21.13 -2.48
N ALA A 116 -20.65 20.30 -1.80
CA ALA A 116 -22.05 20.58 -1.50
C ALA A 116 -22.18 21.84 -0.61
N THR A 117 -23.20 22.62 -0.88
CA THR A 117 -23.57 23.77 -0.08
C THR A 117 -25.02 23.64 0.38
N CYS A 118 -25.52 24.57 1.22
CA CYS A 118 -26.93 24.60 1.60
C CYS A 118 -27.84 24.87 0.40
N GLU A 119 -27.33 25.49 -0.66
CA GLU A 119 -28.10 25.87 -1.84
C GLU A 119 -28.01 24.87 -2.98
N GLN A 120 -26.86 24.21 -3.10
CA GLN A 120 -26.54 23.35 -4.24
C GLN A 120 -26.00 22.00 -3.78
N ALA A 121 -26.44 20.95 -4.47
CA ALA A 121 -25.81 19.64 -4.37
C ALA A 121 -24.38 19.72 -4.92
N GLY A 122 -23.52 18.91 -4.38
CA GLY A 122 -22.10 18.91 -4.72
C GLY A 122 -21.59 17.53 -5.08
N GLU A 123 -20.31 17.36 -4.88
CA GLU A 123 -19.60 16.11 -5.12
C GLU A 123 -18.59 15.88 -4.00
N LYS A 124 -18.58 14.66 -3.49
CA LYS A 124 -17.57 14.19 -2.54
C LYS A 124 -16.38 13.63 -3.29
N LEU A 125 -15.20 14.16 -2.98
CA LEU A 125 -13.94 13.65 -3.48
C LEU A 125 -13.24 12.86 -2.38
N SER A 126 -12.89 11.63 -2.71
CA SER A 126 -12.05 10.76 -1.88
C SER A 126 -10.88 10.23 -2.70
N ARG A 127 -9.72 10.07 -2.08
CA ARG A 127 -8.52 9.57 -2.76
C ARG A 127 -7.97 8.34 -2.06
N CYS A 128 -7.61 7.33 -2.84
CA CYS A 128 -6.92 6.16 -2.31
C CYS A 128 -5.50 6.52 -1.85
N LEU A 129 -5.17 6.16 -0.61
CA LEU A 129 -3.86 6.40 0.00
C LEU A 129 -2.72 5.62 -0.68
N ASP A 130 -3.05 4.49 -1.30
CA ASP A 130 -2.05 3.58 -1.85
C ASP A 130 -1.75 3.86 -3.32
N CYS A 131 -2.78 4.00 -4.17
CA CYS A 131 -2.62 4.17 -5.62
C CYS A 131 -2.96 5.56 -6.14
N GLY A 132 -3.49 6.46 -5.28
CA GLY A 132 -3.91 7.80 -5.68
C GLY A 132 -5.18 7.87 -6.52
N TYR A 133 -5.92 6.76 -6.70
CA TYR A 133 -7.21 6.76 -7.39
C TYR A 133 -8.19 7.73 -6.72
N GLU A 134 -8.85 8.57 -7.52
CA GLU A 134 -9.83 9.54 -7.06
C GLU A 134 -11.23 9.02 -7.33
N LYS A 135 -12.04 8.95 -6.26
CA LYS A 135 -13.44 8.56 -6.31
C LYS A 135 -14.32 9.79 -6.14
N HIS A 136 -15.21 10.00 -7.09
CA HIS A 136 -16.18 11.07 -7.12
C HIS A 136 -17.58 10.51 -6.86
N GLU A 137 -18.24 10.99 -5.83
CA GLU A 137 -19.59 10.57 -5.47
C GLU A 137 -20.52 11.79 -5.35
N PRO A 138 -21.73 11.75 -5.89
CA PRO A 138 -22.66 12.86 -5.74
C PRO A 138 -22.98 13.09 -4.26
N SER A 139 -23.04 14.35 -3.86
CA SER A 139 -23.40 14.78 -2.52
C SER A 139 -24.68 15.61 -2.56
N GLU A 140 -25.58 15.34 -1.64
CA GLU A 140 -26.80 16.13 -1.48
C GLU A 140 -26.49 17.49 -0.86
N LYS A 141 -27.42 18.44 -1.01
CA LYS A 141 -27.34 19.74 -0.34
C LYS A 141 -27.18 19.58 1.17
N LEU A 142 -26.35 20.41 1.75
CA LEU A 142 -26.24 20.49 3.21
C LEU A 142 -27.53 21.02 3.83
N ASN A 143 -27.91 20.45 4.96
CA ASN A 143 -28.98 21.02 5.76
C ASN A 143 -28.51 22.34 6.37
N HIS A 144 -29.44 23.31 6.51
CA HIS A 144 -29.15 24.53 7.25
C HIS A 144 -28.89 24.21 8.72
N THR A 145 -27.83 24.80 9.27
CA THR A 145 -27.49 24.73 10.71
C THR A 145 -28.01 26.02 11.34
N PRO A 146 -29.17 26.00 12.04
CA PRO A 146 -29.76 27.21 12.59
C PRO A 146 -28.96 27.78 13.76
N VAL A 147 -28.73 29.08 13.72
CA VAL A 147 -28.27 29.89 14.86
C VAL A 147 -29.25 31.04 15.05
N ILE A 148 -29.57 31.32 16.31
CA ILE A 148 -30.50 32.40 16.62
C ILE A 148 -29.79 33.73 16.45
N GLN A 149 -30.40 34.60 15.66
CA GLN A 149 -30.05 36.01 15.52
C GLN A 149 -31.18 36.88 16.11
N HIS A 150 -30.88 38.03 16.60
CA HIS A 150 -31.87 38.94 17.16
C HIS A 150 -31.44 40.41 17.05
N ASN A 151 -32.41 41.28 17.13
CA ASN A 151 -32.26 42.73 17.34
C ASN A 151 -33.17 43.18 18.51
N GLU A 152 -33.38 44.46 18.71
CA GLU A 152 -34.18 44.97 19.82
C GLU A 152 -35.69 44.61 19.75
N GLN A 153 -36.18 44.16 18.59
CA GLN A 153 -37.60 43.96 18.35
C GLN A 153 -37.97 42.51 18.01
N GLU A 154 -37.07 41.81 17.32
CA GLU A 154 -37.34 40.51 16.72
C GLU A 154 -36.13 39.56 16.88
N HIS A 155 -36.42 38.27 16.79
CA HIS A 155 -35.43 37.25 16.60
C HIS A 155 -35.78 36.39 15.37
N TRP A 156 -34.76 35.71 14.78
CA TRP A 156 -34.90 34.78 13.68
C TRP A 156 -33.77 33.74 13.72
N GLU A 157 -33.93 32.67 13.01
CA GLU A 157 -32.84 31.71 12.77
C GLU A 157 -32.16 32.02 11.45
N GLU A 158 -30.82 32.01 11.47
CA GLU A 158 -29.96 32.16 10.32
C GLU A 158 -29.04 30.94 10.22
N CYS A 159 -28.77 30.47 9.01
CA CYS A 159 -27.83 29.38 8.85
C CYS A 159 -26.40 29.84 9.15
N GLU A 160 -25.71 29.13 10.03
CA GLU A 160 -24.31 29.41 10.37
C GLU A 160 -23.37 29.34 9.17
N ILE A 161 -23.69 28.50 8.17
CA ILE A 161 -22.84 28.21 7.02
C ILE A 161 -23.06 29.22 5.88
N CYS A 162 -24.32 29.43 5.47
CA CYS A 162 -24.63 30.24 4.29
C CYS A 162 -25.24 31.62 4.63
N HIS A 163 -25.47 31.89 5.92
CA HIS A 163 -26.05 33.14 6.43
C HIS A 163 -27.44 33.48 5.88
N ALA A 164 -28.13 32.49 5.29
CA ALA A 164 -29.50 32.69 4.88
C ALA A 164 -30.45 32.61 6.08
N GLU A 165 -31.40 33.55 6.15
CA GLU A 165 -32.49 33.47 7.12
C GLU A 165 -33.36 32.24 6.86
N ILE A 166 -33.70 31.49 7.89
CA ILE A 166 -34.53 30.31 7.80
C ILE A 166 -36.01 30.75 7.80
N GLU A 167 -36.68 30.42 6.71
CA GLU A 167 -38.06 30.87 6.49
C GLU A 167 -39.00 30.43 7.62
N GLY A 168 -39.79 31.36 8.11
CA GLY A 168 -40.81 31.12 9.14
C GLY A 168 -40.31 31.15 10.58
N THR A 169 -39.02 31.47 10.80
CA THR A 169 -38.43 31.56 12.16
C THR A 169 -38.46 32.98 12.77
N ARG A 170 -38.69 33.99 11.92
CA ARG A 170 -38.71 35.38 12.38
C ARG A 170 -39.96 35.68 13.23
N GLY A 171 -39.77 36.23 14.40
CA GLY A 171 -40.85 36.61 15.32
C GLY A 171 -40.46 37.66 16.34
N GLU A 172 -41.49 38.33 16.93
CA GLU A 172 -41.27 39.23 18.03
C GLU A 172 -40.78 38.50 19.27
N HIS A 173 -40.03 39.21 20.11
CA HIS A 173 -39.57 38.64 21.38
C HIS A 173 -40.74 38.28 22.30
N ARG A 174 -40.71 37.05 22.83
CA ARG A 174 -41.60 36.54 23.85
C ARG A 174 -40.83 36.36 25.12
N TYR A 175 -41.05 37.25 26.06
CA TYR A 175 -40.35 37.19 27.32
C TYR A 175 -41.12 36.31 28.31
N GLU A 176 -40.42 35.36 28.91
CA GLU A 176 -40.90 34.54 30.00
C GLU A 176 -40.04 34.77 31.22
N TRP A 177 -40.68 34.69 32.41
CA TRP A 177 -39.95 34.85 33.66
C TRP A 177 -39.07 33.62 33.94
N ASP A 178 -37.78 33.84 34.10
CA ASP A 178 -36.83 32.77 34.49
C ASP A 178 -36.52 32.93 36.00
N ASP A 179 -36.93 31.94 36.81
CA ASP A 179 -36.71 31.93 38.25
C ASP A 179 -35.23 31.81 38.64
N GLY A 180 -34.41 31.20 37.81
CA GLY A 180 -32.98 31.03 38.04
C GLY A 180 -32.20 32.32 37.84
N LEU A 181 -32.50 33.05 36.78
CA LEU A 181 -31.91 34.34 36.44
C LEU A 181 -32.61 35.49 37.16
N ARG A 182 -33.85 35.29 37.67
CA ARG A 182 -34.73 36.28 38.25
C ARG A 182 -34.97 37.49 37.32
N ASP A 183 -35.17 37.19 36.03
CA ASP A 183 -35.38 38.17 34.99
C ASP A 183 -36.35 37.66 33.93
N TRP A 184 -36.83 38.56 33.08
CA TRP A 184 -37.62 38.24 31.91
C TRP A 184 -36.69 37.97 30.74
N VAL A 185 -36.66 36.76 30.28
CA VAL A 185 -35.79 36.34 29.19
C VAL A 185 -36.60 35.88 27.99
N CYS A 186 -36.08 36.15 26.78
CA CYS A 186 -36.58 35.56 25.56
C CYS A 186 -35.78 34.27 25.25
N THR A 187 -36.38 33.34 24.55
CA THR A 187 -35.70 32.11 24.08
C THR A 187 -34.48 32.38 23.20
N CYS A 188 -34.32 33.60 22.71
CA CYS A 188 -33.16 34.00 21.90
C CYS A 188 -31.96 34.48 22.75
N GLY A 189 -32.09 34.60 24.06
CA GLY A 189 -31.07 35.04 25.00
C GLY A 189 -31.30 36.43 25.57
#